data_fad8878e0dee9d77fafc91faf852350b
#
_entry.id   fad8878e0dee9d77fafc91faf852350b
#
_cell.length_a   1.000
_cell.length_b   1.000
_cell.length_c   1.000
_cell.angle_alpha   90.00
_cell.angle_beta   90.00
_cell.angle_gamma   90.00
#
_symmetry.space_group_name_H-M   'P 1'
#
loop_
_entity.id
_entity.type
_entity.pdbx_description
1 polymer ?
#
loop_
_entity_poly.entity_id
_entity_poly.type
_entity_poly.pdbx_seq_one_letter_code
_entity_poly.pdbx_strand_id
1 'polypeptide(L)'
;LARESSNFDQYLAKEKLQQGLNKSPLVSRELPKVKGVHNVETPKYNKEQILKNIEESRLARESSKFDDYLRKEYAQQGKYFPERITMPNGKRAYLSADVFEGKQVPVRSRDFVDAQGKIKWPPKGTDGFVLDSSGNPITQSADLKAGQVIDRFGSNGGRFASPIDNGEKLPFNSRGLPYPEGYQVYHQYEIVKDINLENVKAGFSRLSDIDKMSLQAQLERFGKTLEDLANPQKGQIAKVFGQGGGVQIKFETSVEWYEKLGLLREVK
;
A
#
# COMPACT_ATOMS: atom_id res chain seq x y z
N LEU A 1 10.35 -4.33 9.99
CA LEU A 1 10.27 -5.46 10.93
C LEU A 1 11.52 -5.57 11.82
N ALA A 2 12.76 -5.56 11.27
CA ALA A 2 13.97 -5.69 12.08
C ALA A 2 14.24 -4.48 13.01
N ARG A 3 13.89 -3.24 12.61
CA ARG A 3 14.04 -2.05 13.46
C ARG A 3 12.98 -1.97 14.57
N GLU A 4 11.76 -2.41 14.33
CA GLU A 4 10.71 -2.44 15.36
C GLU A 4 10.96 -3.54 16.39
N SER A 5 11.53 -4.70 16.00
CA SER A 5 11.89 -5.75 16.93
C SER A 5 13.02 -5.33 17.87
N SER A 6 14.05 -4.66 17.37
CA SER A 6 15.18 -4.18 18.20
C SER A 6 14.74 -3.13 19.23
N ASN A 7 13.89 -2.18 18.85
CA ASN A 7 13.36 -1.17 19.78
C ASN A 7 12.41 -1.77 20.82
N PHE A 8 11.67 -2.80 20.42
CA PHE A 8 10.74 -3.50 21.31
C PHE A 8 11.46 -4.35 22.35
N ASP A 9 12.53 -5.03 21.98
CA ASP A 9 13.36 -5.79 22.93
C ASP A 9 14.03 -4.88 23.97
N GLN A 10 14.47 -3.68 23.55
CA GLN A 10 14.98 -2.64 24.45
C GLN A 10 13.89 -2.10 25.40
N TYR A 11 12.66 -1.92 24.90
CA TYR A 11 11.52 -1.53 25.73
C TYR A 11 11.21 -2.58 26.79
N LEU A 12 11.10 -3.84 26.42
CA LEU A 12 10.85 -4.95 27.35
C LEU A 12 11.97 -5.10 28.39
N ALA A 13 13.23 -4.90 27.97
CA ALA A 13 14.37 -4.93 28.90
C ALA A 13 14.29 -3.79 29.92
N LYS A 14 13.94 -2.58 29.52
CA LYS A 14 13.72 -1.43 30.44
C LYS A 14 12.55 -1.67 31.41
N GLU A 15 11.42 -2.17 30.93
CA GLU A 15 10.25 -2.47 31.77
C GLU A 15 10.56 -3.56 32.81
N LYS A 16 11.28 -4.61 32.40
CA LYS A 16 11.71 -5.69 33.32
C LYS A 16 12.69 -5.20 34.38
N LEU A 17 13.59 -4.28 34.03
CA LEU A 17 14.47 -3.61 34.96
C LEU A 17 13.69 -2.74 36.00
N GLN A 18 12.68 -2.01 35.55
CA GLN A 18 11.83 -1.18 36.41
C GLN A 18 10.92 -1.99 37.34
N GLN A 19 10.53 -3.21 36.91
CA GLN A 19 9.67 -4.10 37.71
C GLN A 19 10.44 -5.03 38.67
N GLY A 20 11.79 -4.89 38.75
CA GLY A 20 12.63 -5.73 39.61
C GLY A 20 12.70 -7.20 39.22
N LEU A 21 12.29 -7.53 37.98
CA LEU A 21 12.29 -8.88 37.45
C LEU A 21 13.65 -9.19 36.80
N ASN A 22 14.69 -9.30 37.66
CA ASN A 22 15.98 -9.80 37.24
C ASN A 22 15.92 -11.32 37.08
N LYS A 23 15.64 -11.79 35.89
CA LYS A 23 16.13 -13.04 35.26
C LYS A 23 15.25 -13.37 34.07
N SER A 24 15.70 -12.91 32.88
CA SER A 24 15.23 -13.48 31.64
C SER A 24 16.40 -14.27 31.01
N PRO A 25 16.20 -15.54 30.57
CA PRO A 25 17.25 -16.36 30.00
C PRO A 25 17.74 -15.91 28.60
N LEU A 26 17.23 -14.78 28.09
CA LEU A 26 17.47 -14.32 26.72
C LEU A 26 18.50 -13.20 26.56
N VAL A 27 19.11 -12.69 27.62
CA VAL A 27 19.97 -11.47 27.56
C VAL A 27 21.45 -11.74 27.88
N SER A 28 21.94 -12.93 27.89
CA SER A 28 23.38 -13.14 27.93
C SER A 28 23.78 -14.50 27.37
N ARG A 29 23.92 -14.58 26.06
CA ARG A 29 24.89 -15.49 25.46
C ARG A 29 25.82 -14.67 24.58
N GLU A 30 26.99 -14.34 25.11
CA GLU A 30 28.16 -14.06 24.29
C GLU A 30 28.33 -15.23 23.30
N LEU A 31 28.41 -14.91 22.02
CA LEU A 31 28.70 -15.90 21.00
C LEU A 31 30.06 -16.51 21.33
N PRO A 32 30.16 -17.83 21.49
CA PRO A 32 31.43 -18.47 21.74
C PRO A 32 32.34 -18.30 20.53
N LYS A 33 33.59 -17.89 20.79
CA LYS A 33 34.63 -17.80 19.78
C LYS A 33 34.80 -19.20 19.13
N VAL A 34 34.48 -19.27 17.83
CA VAL A 34 34.58 -20.49 17.06
C VAL A 34 36.04 -20.97 16.99
N LYS A 35 36.36 -22.06 17.66
CA LYS A 35 37.47 -22.93 17.34
C LYS A 35 36.89 -24.34 17.11
N GLY A 36 36.99 -24.81 15.87
CA GLY A 36 36.74 -26.18 15.49
C GLY A 36 35.29 -26.54 15.16
N VAL A 37 35.09 -27.10 14.00
CA VAL A 37 33.83 -27.67 13.52
C VAL A 37 33.49 -28.89 14.42
N HIS A 38 32.51 -28.70 15.31
CA HIS A 38 31.79 -29.78 15.92
C HIS A 38 30.31 -29.50 15.81
N ASN A 39 29.55 -30.54 15.48
CA ASN A 39 28.11 -30.57 15.30
C ASN A 39 27.38 -29.58 16.21
N VAL A 40 26.96 -28.43 15.65
CA VAL A 40 26.06 -27.51 16.33
C VAL A 40 24.69 -28.18 16.29
N GLU A 41 24.28 -28.81 17.39
CA GLU A 41 22.89 -29.16 17.58
C GLU A 41 22.07 -27.87 17.47
N THR A 42 21.27 -27.75 16.42
CA THR A 42 20.31 -26.68 16.29
C THR A 42 19.39 -26.70 17.52
N PRO A 43 19.23 -25.60 18.27
CA PRO A 43 18.37 -25.61 19.41
C PRO A 43 16.98 -26.08 18.97
N LYS A 44 16.46 -27.13 19.57
CA LYS A 44 15.08 -27.58 19.37
C LYS A 44 14.18 -26.49 19.99
N TYR A 45 13.72 -25.55 19.16
CA TYR A 45 12.73 -24.57 19.62
C TYR A 45 11.42 -25.29 19.93
N ASN A 46 10.96 -25.19 21.17
CA ASN A 46 9.64 -25.66 21.55
C ASN A 46 8.59 -24.78 20.86
N LYS A 47 7.78 -25.38 19.98
CA LYS A 47 6.72 -24.69 19.23
C LYS A 47 5.78 -23.89 20.15
N GLU A 48 5.43 -24.44 21.29
CA GLU A 48 4.56 -23.79 22.29
C GLU A 48 5.23 -22.53 22.85
N GLN A 49 6.53 -22.60 23.17
CA GLN A 49 7.26 -21.43 23.66
C GLN A 49 7.37 -20.33 22.60
N ILE A 50 7.56 -20.69 21.33
CA ILE A 50 7.57 -19.74 20.21
C ILE A 50 6.21 -19.08 20.08
N LEU A 51 5.11 -19.83 20.08
CA LEU A 51 3.76 -19.28 19.98
C LEU A 51 3.43 -18.38 21.18
N LYS A 52 3.82 -18.78 22.40
CA LYS A 52 3.66 -17.94 23.60
C LYS A 52 4.43 -16.62 23.48
N ASN A 53 5.68 -16.65 23.05
CA ASN A 53 6.50 -15.46 22.87
C ASN A 53 5.93 -14.53 21.77
N ILE A 54 5.38 -15.10 20.69
CA ILE A 54 4.70 -14.34 19.63
C ILE A 54 3.46 -13.64 20.22
N GLU A 55 2.65 -14.34 20.99
CA GLU A 55 1.43 -13.78 21.60
C GLU A 55 1.76 -12.71 22.64
N GLU A 56 2.72 -12.95 23.53
CA GLU A 56 3.19 -11.95 24.48
C GLU A 56 3.74 -10.70 23.79
N SER A 57 4.50 -10.87 22.69
CA SER A 57 4.99 -9.76 21.89
C SER A 57 3.87 -9.02 21.17
N ARG A 58 2.81 -9.71 20.75
CA ARG A 58 1.61 -9.10 20.16
C ARG A 58 0.86 -8.26 21.20
N LEU A 59 0.58 -8.83 22.36
CA LEU A 59 -0.12 -8.14 23.46
C LEU A 59 0.64 -6.91 23.94
N ALA A 60 1.96 -7.01 24.06
CA ALA A 60 2.79 -5.89 24.47
C ALA A 60 2.76 -4.76 23.43
N ARG A 61 2.83 -5.08 22.13
CA ARG A 61 2.70 -4.09 21.04
C ARG A 61 1.31 -3.46 20.95
N GLU A 62 0.29 -4.14 21.47
CA GLU A 62 -1.08 -3.64 21.54
C GLU A 62 -1.33 -2.80 22.81
N SER A 63 -0.41 -2.80 23.76
CA SER A 63 -0.55 -2.02 24.99
C SER A 63 -0.42 -0.51 24.75
N SER A 64 -1.17 0.28 25.51
CA SER A 64 -1.03 1.74 25.52
C SER A 64 0.37 2.20 25.95
N LYS A 65 1.03 1.45 26.84
CA LYS A 65 2.40 1.73 27.29
C LYS A 65 3.42 1.70 26.19
N PHE A 66 3.27 0.79 25.18
CA PHE A 66 4.16 0.75 24.05
C PHE A 66 3.97 1.96 23.13
N ASP A 67 2.75 2.40 22.89
CA ASP A 67 2.48 3.61 22.13
C ASP A 67 3.01 4.86 22.85
N ASP A 68 2.90 4.93 24.20
CA ASP A 68 3.47 6.02 24.99
C ASP A 68 5.01 6.06 24.91
N TYR A 69 5.65 4.90 24.93
CA TYR A 69 7.09 4.81 24.70
C TYR A 69 7.47 5.31 23.31
N LEU A 70 6.81 4.82 22.27
CA LEU A 70 7.08 5.25 20.90
C LEU A 70 6.83 6.75 20.70
N ARG A 71 5.77 7.31 21.31
CA ARG A 71 5.49 8.76 21.23
C ARG A 71 6.65 9.59 21.78
N LYS A 72 7.23 9.17 22.92
CA LYS A 72 8.41 9.83 23.49
C LYS A 72 9.63 9.74 22.57
N GLU A 73 9.90 8.56 22.01
CA GLU A 73 11.00 8.36 21.06
C GLU A 73 10.85 9.23 19.79
N TYR A 74 9.64 9.31 19.23
CA TYR A 74 9.35 10.16 18.08
C TYR A 74 9.53 11.65 18.42
N ALA A 75 9.04 12.08 19.58
CA ALA A 75 9.18 13.47 20.05
C ALA A 75 10.66 13.85 20.26
N GLN A 76 11.47 12.98 20.85
CA GLN A 76 12.92 13.20 21.02
C GLN A 76 13.65 13.36 19.68
N GLN A 77 13.15 12.71 18.63
CA GLN A 77 13.68 12.79 17.28
C GLN A 77 13.05 13.92 16.43
N GLY A 78 12.16 14.73 17.01
CA GLY A 78 11.41 15.76 16.27
C GLY A 78 10.53 15.22 15.16
N LYS A 79 10.04 13.98 15.29
CA LYS A 79 9.22 13.30 14.29
C LYS A 79 7.75 13.29 14.67
N TYR A 80 6.88 13.35 13.66
CA TYR A 80 5.45 13.13 13.82
C TYR A 80 5.17 11.71 14.31
N PHE A 81 4.34 11.57 15.36
CA PHE A 81 3.89 10.27 15.84
C PHE A 81 2.53 9.93 15.24
N PRO A 82 2.43 8.89 14.37
CA PRO A 82 1.14 8.45 13.84
C PRO A 82 0.33 7.74 14.93
N GLU A 83 -0.72 8.43 15.42
CA GLU A 83 -1.61 7.89 16.45
C GLU A 83 -2.33 6.63 15.97
N ARG A 84 -2.42 5.64 16.86
CA ARG A 84 -3.12 4.39 16.58
C ARG A 84 -4.62 4.59 16.71
N ILE A 85 -5.36 4.07 15.74
CA ILE A 85 -6.82 4.01 15.75
C ILE A 85 -7.30 2.59 15.46
N THR A 86 -8.54 2.30 15.82
CA THR A 86 -9.25 1.08 15.42
C THR A 86 -10.30 1.44 14.39
N MET A 87 -10.24 0.78 13.23
CA MET A 87 -11.19 0.96 12.14
C MET A 87 -12.53 0.28 12.49
N PRO A 88 -13.66 0.65 11.84
CA PRO A 88 -14.96 0.01 12.08
C PRO A 88 -14.97 -1.52 11.90
N ASN A 89 -14.09 -2.05 11.05
CA ASN A 89 -13.90 -3.49 10.84
C ASN A 89 -13.00 -4.16 11.90
N GLY A 90 -12.65 -3.46 12.99
CA GLY A 90 -11.77 -3.93 14.06
C GLY A 90 -10.28 -3.95 13.71
N LYS A 91 -9.88 -3.64 12.47
CA LYS A 91 -8.47 -3.61 12.09
C LYS A 91 -7.79 -2.35 12.63
N ARG A 92 -6.50 -2.51 12.96
CA ARG A 92 -5.64 -1.40 13.41
C ARG A 92 -5.22 -0.54 12.24
N ALA A 93 -5.17 0.77 12.47
CA ALA A 93 -4.61 1.76 11.55
C ALA A 93 -3.89 2.87 12.33
N TYR A 94 -3.24 3.77 11.61
CA TYR A 94 -2.49 4.88 12.16
C TYR A 94 -2.83 6.16 11.39
N LEU A 95 -2.97 7.28 12.09
CA LEU A 95 -3.28 8.56 11.45
C LEU A 95 -2.02 9.17 10.83
N SER A 96 -2.07 9.51 9.56
CA SER A 96 -1.04 10.34 8.93
C SER A 96 -1.31 11.82 9.18
N ALA A 97 -0.36 12.68 8.84
CA ALA A 97 -0.58 14.14 8.82
C ALA A 97 -1.24 14.63 7.52
N ASP A 98 -1.52 13.72 6.57
CA ASP A 98 -2.31 14.07 5.40
C ASP A 98 -3.77 14.23 5.77
N VAL A 99 -4.43 15.21 5.15
CA VAL A 99 -5.83 15.52 5.38
C VAL A 99 -6.61 15.40 4.07
N PHE A 100 -7.72 14.69 4.12
CA PHE A 100 -8.69 14.61 3.04
C PHE A 100 -10.09 14.90 3.59
N GLU A 101 -10.80 15.83 2.99
CA GLU A 101 -12.13 16.29 3.44
C GLU A 101 -12.16 16.65 4.95
N GLY A 102 -11.13 17.34 5.42
CA GLY A 102 -11.03 17.80 6.81
C GLY A 102 -10.67 16.70 7.82
N LYS A 103 -10.44 15.47 7.39
CA LYS A 103 -10.07 14.32 8.26
C LYS A 103 -8.67 13.83 7.96
N GLN A 104 -7.94 13.44 9.00
CA GLN A 104 -6.65 12.79 8.81
C GLN A 104 -6.80 11.45 8.09
N VAL A 105 -5.91 11.19 7.14
CA VAL A 105 -5.93 9.98 6.33
C VAL A 105 -5.29 8.83 7.10
N PRO A 106 -6.00 7.71 7.31
CA PRO A 106 -5.44 6.55 7.99
C PRO A 106 -4.52 5.76 7.07
N VAL A 107 -3.42 5.25 7.63
CA VAL A 107 -2.48 4.32 7.01
C VAL A 107 -2.41 3.03 7.81
N ARG A 108 -2.06 1.91 7.16
CA ARG A 108 -2.00 0.60 7.82
C ARG A 108 -0.68 0.29 8.52
N SER A 109 0.35 1.13 8.34
CA SER A 109 1.62 1.04 9.08
C SER A 109 2.18 2.43 9.36
N ARG A 110 2.84 2.60 10.51
CA ARG A 110 3.62 3.80 10.83
C ARG A 110 4.79 4.02 9.86
N ASP A 111 5.31 2.94 9.28
CA ASP A 111 6.41 3.01 8.32
C ASP A 111 6.02 3.67 6.98
N PHE A 112 4.73 3.83 6.73
CA PHE A 112 4.22 4.43 5.50
C PHE A 112 4.21 5.96 5.51
N VAL A 113 4.58 6.57 6.63
CA VAL A 113 4.70 8.03 6.72
C VAL A 113 6.15 8.44 6.96
N ASP A 114 6.50 9.63 6.51
CA ASP A 114 7.80 10.26 6.74
C ASP A 114 7.90 10.90 8.13
N ALA A 115 9.01 11.61 8.38
CA ALA A 115 9.24 12.29 9.64
C ALA A 115 8.22 13.41 9.93
N GLN A 116 7.59 13.97 8.92
CA GLN A 116 6.55 14.99 8.99
C GLN A 116 5.14 14.39 9.07
N GLY A 117 5.02 13.07 9.04
CA GLY A 117 3.76 12.34 9.08
C GLY A 117 3.05 12.24 7.72
N LYS A 118 3.68 12.68 6.63
CA LYS A 118 3.11 12.59 5.29
C LYS A 118 3.31 11.19 4.71
N ILE A 119 2.33 10.72 3.95
CA ILE A 119 2.43 9.42 3.27
C ILE A 119 3.60 9.45 2.29
N LYS A 120 4.47 8.44 2.37
CA LYS A 120 5.65 8.27 1.51
C LYS A 120 5.27 7.80 0.12
N TRP A 121 4.58 8.64 -0.63
CA TRP A 121 4.22 8.31 -2.00
C TRP A 121 5.47 8.00 -2.85
N PRO A 122 5.35 7.10 -3.84
CA PRO A 122 6.42 6.89 -4.81
C PRO A 122 6.85 8.19 -5.47
N PRO A 123 8.11 8.31 -5.92
CA PRO A 123 8.56 9.49 -6.65
C PRO A 123 7.64 9.80 -7.84
N LYS A 124 7.45 11.11 -8.10
CA LYS A 124 6.62 11.56 -9.22
C LYS A 124 7.07 10.92 -10.54
N GLY A 125 6.13 10.40 -11.31
CA GLY A 125 6.38 9.75 -12.61
C GLY A 125 6.65 8.25 -12.51
N THR A 126 6.93 7.70 -11.32
CA THR A 126 7.11 6.25 -11.15
C THR A 126 5.80 5.50 -10.95
N ASP A 127 4.73 6.20 -10.53
CA ASP A 127 3.36 5.70 -10.36
C ASP A 127 3.25 4.42 -9.51
N GLY A 128 4.28 4.12 -8.70
CA GLY A 128 4.34 2.93 -7.85
C GLY A 128 4.70 1.63 -8.58
N PHE A 129 5.13 1.69 -9.83
CA PHE A 129 5.64 0.56 -10.57
C PHE A 129 7.04 0.14 -10.13
N VAL A 130 7.39 -1.11 -10.38
CA VAL A 130 8.78 -1.59 -10.31
C VAL A 130 9.61 -0.81 -11.33
N LEU A 131 10.82 -0.39 -10.92
CA LEU A 131 11.71 0.42 -11.74
C LEU A 131 12.85 -0.44 -12.31
N ASP A 132 13.33 -0.05 -13.47
CA ASP A 132 14.57 -0.58 -14.05
C ASP A 132 15.81 0.01 -13.35
N SER A 133 17.00 -0.39 -13.78
CA SER A 133 18.27 0.10 -13.24
C SER A 133 18.52 1.59 -13.45
N SER A 134 17.79 2.22 -14.37
CA SER A 134 17.85 3.65 -14.66
C SER A 134 16.79 4.46 -13.91
N GLY A 135 15.93 3.79 -13.11
CA GLY A 135 14.87 4.42 -12.35
C GLY A 135 13.58 4.66 -13.13
N ASN A 136 13.41 4.10 -14.32
CA ASN A 136 12.19 4.21 -15.11
C ASN A 136 11.20 3.09 -14.77
N PRO A 137 9.87 3.37 -14.79
CA PRO A 137 8.85 2.36 -14.61
C PRO A 137 8.93 1.25 -15.66
N ILE A 138 8.93 -0.01 -15.22
CA ILE A 138 8.84 -1.17 -16.12
C ILE A 138 7.37 -1.40 -16.42
N THR A 139 6.92 -0.90 -17.58
CA THR A 139 5.54 -1.02 -18.03
C THR A 139 5.45 -1.49 -19.48
N GLN A 140 4.27 -1.97 -19.85
CA GLN A 140 3.91 -2.33 -21.21
C GLN A 140 2.45 -1.95 -21.47
N SER A 141 2.01 -1.93 -22.74
CA SER A 141 0.59 -1.73 -23.08
C SER A 141 -0.29 -2.75 -22.34
N ALA A 142 -1.39 -2.27 -21.79
CA ALA A 142 -2.33 -3.13 -21.05
C ALA A 142 -3.17 -4.03 -21.99
N ASP A 143 -3.38 -3.59 -23.25
CA ASP A 143 -4.18 -4.28 -24.28
C ASP A 143 -5.54 -4.77 -23.75
N LEU A 144 -6.35 -3.84 -23.26
CA LEU A 144 -7.63 -4.12 -22.60
C LEU A 144 -8.72 -4.44 -23.62
N LYS A 145 -9.30 -5.64 -23.52
CA LYS A 145 -10.31 -6.19 -24.44
C LYS A 145 -11.68 -6.25 -23.80
N ALA A 146 -12.71 -6.12 -24.62
CA ALA A 146 -14.10 -6.33 -24.19
C ALA A 146 -14.28 -7.66 -23.47
N GLY A 147 -15.09 -7.66 -22.41
CA GLY A 147 -15.34 -8.79 -21.54
C GLY A 147 -14.33 -9.00 -20.40
N GLN A 148 -13.19 -8.30 -20.41
CA GLN A 148 -12.29 -8.31 -19.26
C GLN A 148 -12.88 -7.51 -18.10
N VAL A 149 -12.54 -7.91 -16.87
CA VAL A 149 -12.94 -7.22 -15.65
C VAL A 149 -11.69 -6.69 -14.95
N ILE A 150 -11.81 -5.48 -14.45
CA ILE A 150 -10.80 -4.82 -13.62
C ILE A 150 -11.42 -4.37 -12.31
N ASP A 151 -10.62 -4.13 -11.30
CA ASP A 151 -11.10 -3.60 -10.03
C ASP A 151 -10.23 -2.47 -9.50
N ARG A 152 -10.79 -1.70 -8.56
CA ARG A 152 -10.06 -0.68 -7.85
C ARG A 152 -10.64 -0.42 -6.46
N PHE A 153 -9.82 0.17 -5.60
CA PHE A 153 -10.25 0.80 -4.36
C PHE A 153 -10.20 2.34 -4.53
N GLY A 154 -11.22 3.02 -4.03
CA GLY A 154 -11.39 4.48 -4.15
C GLY A 154 -12.29 4.87 -5.32
N SER A 155 -12.68 6.16 -5.40
CA SER A 155 -13.62 6.68 -6.38
C SER A 155 -13.17 6.48 -7.84
N ASN A 156 -14.09 6.54 -8.79
CA ASN A 156 -13.81 6.49 -10.23
C ASN A 156 -12.99 7.69 -10.75
N GLY A 157 -12.78 8.73 -9.93
CA GLY A 157 -11.86 9.84 -10.24
C GLY A 157 -10.38 9.45 -10.26
N GLY A 158 -10.01 8.25 -9.80
CA GLY A 158 -8.63 7.76 -9.89
C GLY A 158 -8.30 7.08 -11.21
N ARG A 159 -6.99 6.88 -11.46
CA ARG A 159 -6.45 6.37 -12.73
C ARG A 159 -5.88 4.95 -12.66
N PHE A 160 -5.91 4.32 -11.49
CA PHE A 160 -5.29 3.01 -11.29
C PHE A 160 -6.33 1.94 -11.02
N ALA A 161 -6.14 0.78 -11.64
CA ALA A 161 -6.95 -0.42 -11.44
C ALA A 161 -6.05 -1.66 -11.42
N SER A 162 -6.61 -2.80 -11.12
CA SER A 162 -5.93 -4.10 -11.24
C SER A 162 -6.80 -5.06 -12.06
N PRO A 163 -6.21 -5.99 -12.81
CA PRO A 163 -6.99 -7.01 -13.50
C PRO A 163 -7.64 -7.98 -12.49
N ILE A 164 -8.80 -8.50 -12.85
CA ILE A 164 -9.42 -9.67 -12.24
C ILE A 164 -9.23 -10.83 -13.21
N ASP A 165 -8.38 -11.78 -12.82
CA ASP A 165 -8.09 -12.95 -13.63
C ASP A 165 -8.88 -14.16 -13.09
N ASN A 166 -9.64 -14.83 -13.97
CA ASN A 166 -10.47 -16.00 -13.61
C ASN A 166 -11.42 -15.74 -12.41
N GLY A 167 -11.92 -14.50 -12.27
CA GLY A 167 -12.79 -14.11 -11.17
C GLY A 167 -12.07 -13.83 -9.84
N GLU A 168 -10.76 -13.96 -9.80
CA GLU A 168 -9.94 -13.73 -8.59
C GLU A 168 -9.37 -12.32 -8.57
N LYS A 169 -9.68 -11.59 -7.49
CA LYS A 169 -9.10 -10.27 -7.24
C LYS A 169 -7.71 -10.40 -6.61
N LEU A 170 -6.82 -9.48 -6.93
CA LEU A 170 -5.51 -9.41 -6.28
C LEU A 170 -5.63 -9.19 -4.75
N PRO A 171 -4.80 -9.86 -3.94
CA PRO A 171 -4.71 -9.60 -2.51
C PRO A 171 -4.46 -8.13 -2.23
N PHE A 172 -5.13 -7.55 -1.21
CA PHE A 172 -4.98 -6.13 -0.88
C PHE A 172 -3.53 -5.71 -0.63
N ASN A 173 -2.73 -6.58 -0.01
CA ASN A 173 -1.34 -6.30 0.34
C ASN A 173 -0.39 -6.23 -0.88
N SER A 174 -0.81 -6.72 -2.04
CA SER A 174 -0.05 -6.64 -3.29
C SER A 174 -0.33 -5.38 -4.12
N ARG A 175 -1.30 -4.54 -3.71
CA ARG A 175 -1.83 -3.41 -4.50
C ARG A 175 -1.13 -2.07 -4.31
N GLY A 176 -0.11 -1.98 -3.49
CA GLY A 176 0.60 -0.71 -3.26
C GLY A 176 -0.25 0.40 -2.64
N LEU A 177 -1.28 0.07 -1.86
CA LEU A 177 -2.14 1.03 -1.19
C LEU A 177 -1.68 1.26 0.26
N PRO A 178 -1.47 2.52 0.71
CA PRO A 178 -1.08 2.81 2.09
C PRO A 178 -2.24 2.64 3.08
N TYR A 179 -3.47 2.70 2.62
CA TYR A 179 -4.68 2.74 3.43
C TYR A 179 -5.01 1.38 4.07
N PRO A 180 -5.76 1.35 5.20
CA PRO A 180 -6.37 0.13 5.70
C PRO A 180 -7.38 -0.43 4.69
N GLU A 181 -7.43 -1.74 4.56
CA GLU A 181 -8.48 -2.39 3.78
C GLU A 181 -9.86 -2.07 4.38
N GLY A 182 -10.79 -1.64 3.54
CA GLY A 182 -12.12 -1.15 3.95
C GLY A 182 -12.18 0.35 4.24
N TYR A 183 -11.07 1.11 4.12
CA TYR A 183 -11.11 2.56 4.17
C TYR A 183 -11.69 3.18 2.89
N GLN A 184 -11.35 2.60 1.76
CA GLN A 184 -11.86 3.02 0.45
C GLN A 184 -12.91 2.04 -0.06
N VAL A 185 -13.89 2.56 -0.79
CA VAL A 185 -14.91 1.75 -1.47
C VAL A 185 -14.24 0.90 -2.55
N TYR A 186 -14.72 -0.32 -2.71
CA TYR A 186 -14.27 -1.27 -3.72
C TYR A 186 -15.22 -1.26 -4.91
N HIS A 187 -14.67 -1.18 -6.10
CA HIS A 187 -15.41 -1.13 -7.36
C HIS A 187 -14.86 -2.17 -8.35
N GLN A 188 -15.73 -2.71 -9.17
CA GLN A 188 -15.38 -3.54 -10.32
C GLN A 188 -15.97 -2.94 -11.58
N TYR A 189 -15.20 -3.00 -12.65
CA TYR A 189 -15.58 -2.49 -13.97
C TYR A 189 -15.36 -3.56 -15.02
N GLU A 190 -16.36 -3.72 -15.90
CA GLU A 190 -16.23 -4.49 -17.12
C GLU A 190 -15.73 -3.60 -18.25
N ILE A 191 -14.78 -4.10 -19.04
CA ILE A 191 -14.39 -3.50 -20.32
C ILE A 191 -15.50 -3.86 -21.33
N VAL A 192 -16.34 -2.89 -21.70
CA VAL A 192 -17.47 -3.14 -22.60
C VAL A 192 -17.10 -3.04 -24.08
N LYS A 193 -15.98 -2.40 -24.39
CA LYS A 193 -15.36 -2.30 -25.71
C LYS A 193 -13.86 -2.31 -25.59
N ASP A 194 -13.17 -2.89 -26.56
CA ASP A 194 -11.70 -2.81 -26.62
C ASP A 194 -11.24 -1.37 -26.44
N ILE A 195 -10.25 -1.17 -25.57
CA ILE A 195 -9.67 0.16 -25.41
C ILE A 195 -8.63 0.36 -26.51
N ASN A 196 -9.08 0.95 -27.60
CA ASN A 196 -8.29 1.29 -28.77
C ASN A 196 -8.70 2.66 -29.31
N LEU A 197 -7.94 3.20 -30.26
CA LEU A 197 -8.15 4.56 -30.76
C LEU A 197 -9.50 4.73 -31.46
N GLU A 198 -9.97 3.73 -32.18
CA GLU A 198 -11.27 3.76 -32.85
C GLU A 198 -12.41 3.92 -31.84
N ASN A 199 -12.45 3.07 -30.81
CA ASN A 199 -13.48 3.10 -29.78
C ASN A 199 -13.39 4.35 -28.91
N VAL A 200 -12.18 4.85 -28.62
CA VAL A 200 -11.97 6.13 -27.91
C VAL A 200 -12.56 7.29 -28.71
N LYS A 201 -12.24 7.40 -30.03
CA LYS A 201 -12.78 8.44 -30.90
C LYS A 201 -14.30 8.33 -31.06
N ALA A 202 -14.83 7.12 -31.22
CA ALA A 202 -16.25 6.87 -31.27
C ALA A 202 -16.96 7.23 -29.94
N GLY A 203 -16.33 6.97 -28.79
CA GLY A 203 -16.81 7.40 -27.49
C GLY A 203 -16.82 8.91 -27.35
N PHE A 204 -15.71 9.56 -27.68
CA PHE A 204 -15.55 11.01 -27.63
C PHE A 204 -16.58 11.74 -28.49
N SER A 205 -16.86 11.27 -29.72
CA SER A 205 -17.85 11.89 -30.59
C SER A 205 -19.26 11.93 -30.01
N ARG A 206 -19.61 10.96 -29.14
CA ARG A 206 -20.92 10.86 -28.47
C ARG A 206 -21.05 11.69 -27.21
N LEU A 207 -19.95 12.22 -26.67
CA LEU A 207 -20.00 13.08 -25.49
C LEU A 207 -20.75 14.38 -25.79
N SER A 208 -21.35 14.96 -24.75
CA SER A 208 -21.84 16.33 -24.79
C SER A 208 -20.70 17.31 -25.09
N ASP A 209 -21.00 18.48 -25.63
CA ASP A 209 -19.97 19.49 -25.90
C ASP A 209 -19.28 19.94 -24.61
N ILE A 210 -19.99 19.99 -23.48
CA ILE A 210 -19.43 20.31 -22.16
C ILE A 210 -18.44 19.23 -21.73
N ASP A 211 -18.77 17.95 -21.89
CA ASP A 211 -17.87 16.84 -21.53
C ASP A 211 -16.66 16.78 -22.47
N LYS A 212 -16.84 17.05 -23.79
CA LYS A 212 -15.71 17.15 -24.73
C LYS A 212 -14.71 18.23 -24.29
N MET A 213 -15.21 19.43 -24.00
CA MET A 213 -14.37 20.52 -23.53
C MET A 213 -13.68 20.18 -22.21
N SER A 214 -14.39 19.56 -21.27
CA SER A 214 -13.85 19.17 -19.96
C SER A 214 -12.76 18.11 -20.10
N LEU A 215 -12.97 17.10 -20.93
CA LEU A 215 -11.96 16.05 -21.18
C LEU A 215 -10.74 16.64 -21.89
N GLN A 216 -10.93 17.47 -22.92
CA GLN A 216 -9.84 18.13 -23.63
C GLN A 216 -8.99 18.99 -22.69
N ALA A 217 -9.61 19.85 -21.89
CA ALA A 217 -8.90 20.67 -20.91
C ALA A 217 -8.12 19.83 -19.88
N GLN A 218 -8.68 18.70 -19.46
CA GLN A 218 -7.98 17.79 -18.57
C GLN A 218 -6.76 17.13 -19.25
N LEU A 219 -6.91 16.68 -20.49
CA LEU A 219 -5.81 16.08 -21.26
C LEU A 219 -4.69 17.10 -21.50
N GLU A 220 -5.01 18.30 -21.94
CA GLU A 220 -4.05 19.40 -22.13
C GLU A 220 -3.27 19.71 -20.84
N ARG A 221 -3.96 19.79 -19.70
CA ARG A 221 -3.32 20.01 -18.39
C ARG A 221 -2.25 18.96 -18.06
N PHE A 222 -2.43 17.74 -18.54
CA PHE A 222 -1.49 16.62 -18.30
C PHE A 222 -0.55 16.37 -19.48
N GLY A 223 -0.57 17.20 -20.51
CA GLY A 223 0.22 17.02 -21.74
C GLY A 223 -0.14 15.73 -22.47
N LYS A 224 -1.42 15.38 -22.48
CA LYS A 224 -1.96 14.17 -23.09
C LYS A 224 -2.89 14.51 -24.22
N THR A 225 -3.09 13.54 -25.11
CA THR A 225 -3.98 13.62 -26.26
C THR A 225 -5.09 12.57 -26.16
N LEU A 226 -6.05 12.63 -27.06
CA LEU A 226 -7.09 11.61 -27.16
C LEU A 226 -6.52 10.23 -27.54
N GLU A 227 -5.45 10.21 -28.33
CA GLU A 227 -4.72 9.01 -28.72
C GLU A 227 -4.08 8.29 -27.53
N ASP A 228 -3.59 9.04 -26.53
CA ASP A 228 -3.00 8.47 -25.33
C ASP A 228 -4.01 7.60 -24.55
N LEU A 229 -5.29 7.97 -24.58
CA LEU A 229 -6.35 7.20 -23.90
C LEU A 229 -6.48 5.77 -24.43
N ALA A 230 -6.05 5.52 -25.65
CA ALA A 230 -6.09 4.20 -26.27
C ALA A 230 -4.98 3.24 -25.77
N ASN A 231 -4.02 3.76 -24.99
CA ASN A 231 -2.82 3.03 -24.59
C ASN A 231 -2.60 3.00 -23.07
N PRO A 232 -3.55 2.50 -22.27
CA PRO A 232 -3.30 2.26 -20.85
C PRO A 232 -2.05 1.40 -20.66
N GLN A 233 -1.31 1.67 -19.60
CA GLN A 233 -0.08 0.94 -19.29
C GLN A 233 -0.34 -0.06 -18.15
N LYS A 234 0.36 -1.19 -18.15
CA LYS A 234 0.36 -2.13 -17.02
C LYS A 234 1.78 -2.49 -16.61
N GLY A 235 1.97 -2.76 -15.32
CA GLY A 235 3.23 -3.19 -14.77
C GLY A 235 3.06 -3.77 -13.37
N GLN A 236 4.15 -4.29 -12.81
CA GLN A 236 4.15 -4.78 -11.45
C GLN A 236 4.26 -3.63 -10.46
N ILE A 237 3.53 -3.75 -9.34
CA ILE A 237 3.56 -2.81 -8.23
C ILE A 237 4.81 -3.04 -7.38
N ALA A 238 5.58 -1.98 -7.14
CA ALA A 238 6.74 -2.00 -6.26
C ALA A 238 6.35 -2.22 -4.78
N LYS A 239 7.30 -2.64 -3.96
CA LYS A 239 7.13 -2.84 -2.50
C LYS A 239 7.14 -1.51 -1.74
N VAL A 240 6.28 -0.58 -2.11
CA VAL A 240 6.19 0.73 -1.42
C VAL A 240 5.29 0.62 -0.19
N PHE A 241 4.09 0.08 -0.38
CA PHE A 241 3.10 -0.10 0.68
C PHE A 241 2.67 -1.56 0.74
N GLY A 242 3.46 -2.42 1.39
CA GLY A 242 3.18 -3.84 1.53
C GLY A 242 4.06 -4.73 0.67
N GLN A 243 3.56 -5.90 0.28
CA GLN A 243 4.34 -6.91 -0.45
C GLN A 243 4.65 -6.50 -1.89
N GLY A 244 3.76 -5.68 -2.50
CA GLY A 244 3.86 -5.38 -3.92
C GLY A 244 3.64 -6.63 -4.79
N GLY A 245 4.12 -6.58 -6.03
CA GLY A 245 4.07 -7.70 -6.97
C GLY A 245 2.75 -7.93 -7.68
N GLY A 246 1.67 -7.25 -7.26
CA GLY A 246 0.42 -7.23 -8.00
C GLY A 246 0.56 -6.49 -9.33
N VAL A 247 -0.33 -6.76 -10.28
CA VAL A 247 -0.39 -6.03 -11.54
C VAL A 247 -1.27 -4.78 -11.37
N GLN A 248 -0.73 -3.64 -11.77
CA GLN A 248 -1.45 -2.37 -11.82
C GLN A 248 -1.64 -1.94 -13.27
N ILE A 249 -2.84 -1.52 -13.61
CA ILE A 249 -3.18 -0.83 -14.85
C ILE A 249 -3.25 0.65 -14.53
N LYS A 250 -2.55 1.46 -15.33
CA LYS A 250 -2.59 2.92 -15.28
C LYS A 250 -3.32 3.43 -16.51
N PHE A 251 -4.43 4.10 -16.30
CA PHE A 251 -5.14 4.86 -17.32
C PHE A 251 -4.54 6.26 -17.46
N GLU A 252 -4.66 6.86 -18.65
CA GLU A 252 -4.13 8.20 -18.90
C GLU A 252 -5.01 9.33 -18.35
N THR A 253 -6.27 9.02 -18.04
CA THR A 253 -7.20 9.88 -17.30
C THR A 253 -7.95 9.07 -16.24
N SER A 254 -8.93 9.67 -15.56
CA SER A 254 -9.73 8.95 -14.55
C SER A 254 -10.59 7.84 -15.19
N VAL A 255 -10.88 6.79 -14.41
CA VAL A 255 -11.81 5.71 -14.80
C VAL A 255 -13.18 6.28 -15.20
N GLU A 256 -13.65 7.34 -14.54
CA GLU A 256 -14.89 8.05 -14.87
C GLU A 256 -14.96 8.45 -16.36
N TRP A 257 -13.86 8.94 -16.92
CA TRP A 257 -13.86 9.32 -18.34
C TRP A 257 -13.97 8.11 -19.27
N TYR A 258 -13.36 6.98 -18.90
CA TYR A 258 -13.54 5.74 -19.67
C TYR A 258 -14.96 5.21 -19.57
N GLU A 259 -15.65 5.40 -18.45
CA GLU A 259 -17.10 5.14 -18.33
C GLU A 259 -17.92 6.07 -19.23
N LYS A 260 -17.68 7.37 -19.17
CA LYS A 260 -18.37 8.37 -20.03
C LYS A 260 -18.13 8.13 -21.52
N LEU A 261 -16.92 7.67 -21.89
CA LEU A 261 -16.62 7.26 -23.27
C LEU A 261 -17.33 5.94 -23.67
N GLY A 262 -17.96 5.24 -22.74
CA GLY A 262 -18.64 3.96 -22.97
C GLY A 262 -17.67 2.81 -23.22
N LEU A 263 -16.48 2.87 -22.64
CA LEU A 263 -15.45 1.85 -22.71
C LEU A 263 -15.45 0.95 -21.46
N LEU A 264 -15.85 1.51 -20.33
CA LEU A 264 -16.02 0.82 -19.05
C LEU A 264 -17.47 0.90 -18.58
N ARG A 265 -17.88 -0.08 -17.80
CA ARG A 265 -19.12 -0.09 -17.06
C ARG A 265 -18.88 -0.65 -15.67
N GLU A 266 -19.30 0.09 -14.63
CA GLU A 266 -19.26 -0.42 -13.29
C GLU A 266 -20.25 -1.60 -13.13
N VAL A 267 -19.78 -2.70 -12.53
CA VAL A 267 -20.56 -3.91 -12.29
C VAL A 267 -20.66 -4.27 -10.82
N LYS A 268 -19.87 -3.60 -9.97
CA LYS A 268 -19.91 -3.73 -8.51
C LYS A 268 -19.23 -2.53 -7.83
#